data_9d951e776151df7ee63dc3db3d1ef9bc
#
_entry.id   9d951e776151df7ee63dc3db3d1ef9bc
#
_cell.length_a   1.000
_cell.length_b   1.000
_cell.length_c   1.000
_cell.angle_alpha   90.00
_cell.angle_beta   90.00
_cell.angle_gamma   90.00
#
_symmetry.space_group_name_H-M   'P 1'
#
loop_
_entity.id
_entity.type
_entity.pdbx_description
1 polymer ?
#
loop_
_entity_poly.entity_id
_entity_poly.type
_entity_poly.pdbx_seq_one_letter_code
_entity_poly.pdbx_strand_id
1 'polypeptide(L)'
;DLAMMTREFTDSEIRYLRSLRAVDTVTPTRIIYSSEFKKRFLREYLNGKSPSAIFRDAGLPNVIVGRKRIERCTHRWITVEREKRAAAAGVPAPDPDSENVDMLLDETRKLVDDLSAALLRVERIIDMLKREHDQEANRPGGEMRPHPHE
;
A
#
# COMPACT_ATOMS: atom_id res chain seq x y z
N ASP A 1 -10.20 24.93 7.64
CA ASP A 1 -8.84 24.57 8.02
C ASP A 1 -8.57 23.11 7.82
N LEU A 2 -7.71 22.83 6.86
CA LEU A 2 -7.33 21.47 6.50
C LEU A 2 -6.64 20.71 7.65
N ALA A 3 -6.07 21.44 8.60
CA ALA A 3 -5.47 20.86 9.79
C ALA A 3 -6.47 20.14 10.69
N MET A 4 -7.74 20.47 10.59
CA MET A 4 -8.80 19.85 11.38
C MET A 4 -9.26 18.49 10.86
N MET A 5 -8.77 18.06 9.69
CA MET A 5 -9.16 16.76 9.11
C MET A 5 -8.50 15.58 9.76
N THR A 6 -7.45 15.78 10.56
CA THR A 6 -6.85 14.74 11.36
C THR A 6 -7.28 14.90 12.80
N ARG A 7 -8.05 13.95 13.27
CA ARG A 7 -8.54 13.89 14.66
C ARG A 7 -7.36 13.77 15.63
N GLU A 8 -7.42 14.46 16.74
CA GLU A 8 -6.48 14.29 17.83
C GLU A 8 -6.71 12.96 18.54
N PHE A 9 -5.64 12.37 19.06
CA PHE A 9 -5.73 11.15 19.83
C PHE A 9 -6.25 11.43 21.24
N THR A 10 -7.11 10.54 21.73
CA THR A 10 -7.56 10.57 23.12
C THR A 10 -6.42 10.08 24.05
N ASP A 11 -6.54 10.37 25.34
CA ASP A 11 -5.55 9.92 26.33
C ASP A 11 -5.41 8.38 26.36
N SER A 12 -6.51 7.67 26.20
CA SER A 12 -6.51 6.21 26.14
C SER A 12 -5.84 5.69 24.88
N GLU A 13 -6.05 6.35 23.75
CA GLU A 13 -5.38 6.03 22.49
C GLU A 13 -3.87 6.27 22.58
N ILE A 14 -3.47 7.37 23.18
CA ILE A 14 -2.05 7.70 23.40
C ILE A 14 -1.37 6.62 24.27
N ARG A 15 -2.03 6.20 25.35
CA ARG A 15 -1.51 5.12 26.20
C ARG A 15 -1.37 3.82 25.44
N TYR A 16 -2.36 3.47 24.66
CA TYR A 16 -2.32 2.29 23.80
C TYR A 16 -1.16 2.36 22.80
N LEU A 17 -1.06 3.48 22.08
CA LEU A 17 -0.02 3.67 21.07
C LEU A 17 1.39 3.59 21.67
N ARG A 18 1.59 4.17 22.85
CA ARG A 18 2.87 4.09 23.57
C ARG A 18 3.31 2.67 23.89
N SER A 19 2.37 1.76 24.08
CA SER A 19 2.67 0.36 24.41
C SER A 19 3.17 -0.44 23.21
N LEU A 20 3.04 0.08 22.01
CA LEU A 20 3.40 -0.63 20.79
C LEU A 20 4.89 -0.48 20.45
N ARG A 21 5.51 -1.56 20.03
CA ARG A 21 6.91 -1.55 19.55
C ARG A 21 7.07 -0.71 18.28
N ALA A 22 6.03 -0.61 17.48
CA ALA A 22 6.02 0.17 16.25
C ALA A 22 6.06 1.69 16.49
N VAL A 23 5.75 2.12 17.72
CA VAL A 23 5.67 3.53 18.09
C VAL A 23 6.84 3.90 19.00
N ASP A 24 7.60 4.90 18.59
CA ASP A 24 8.69 5.47 19.38
C ASP A 24 8.16 6.56 20.31
N THR A 25 7.44 7.53 19.75
CA THR A 25 6.84 8.64 20.51
C THR A 25 5.45 8.95 19.96
N VAL A 26 4.54 9.32 20.84
CA VAL A 26 3.19 9.75 20.46
C VAL A 26 2.81 11.01 21.23
N THR A 27 2.23 11.97 20.49
CA THR A 27 1.60 13.17 21.00
C THR A 27 0.13 13.18 20.56
N PRO A 28 -0.72 14.06 21.10
CA PRO A 28 -2.13 14.11 20.67
C PRO A 28 -2.35 14.29 19.17
N THR A 29 -1.37 14.87 18.46
CA THR A 29 -1.51 15.19 17.04
C THR A 29 -0.58 14.39 16.13
N ARG A 30 0.40 13.67 16.69
CA ARG A 30 1.46 13.05 15.91
C ARG A 30 1.95 11.73 16.51
N ILE A 31 2.26 10.81 15.62
CA ILE A 31 2.95 9.54 15.96
C ILE A 31 4.33 9.57 15.32
N ILE A 32 5.36 9.26 16.11
CA ILE A 32 6.70 8.98 15.58
C ILE A 32 6.90 7.48 15.67
N TYR A 33 7.06 6.86 14.52
CA TYR A 33 7.19 5.40 14.39
C TYR A 33 8.63 4.97 14.61
N SER A 34 8.83 3.76 15.14
CA SER A 34 10.16 3.21 15.34
C SER A 34 10.85 2.92 13.99
N SER A 35 12.17 2.95 14.00
CA SER A 35 12.97 2.59 12.81
C SER A 35 12.72 1.14 12.38
N GLU A 36 12.53 0.25 13.31
CA GLU A 36 12.22 -1.16 13.05
C GLU A 36 10.91 -1.32 12.30
N PHE A 37 9.88 -0.58 12.71
CA PHE A 37 8.59 -0.61 12.04
C PHE A 37 8.67 -0.04 10.62
N LYS A 38 9.39 1.06 10.42
CA LYS A 38 9.60 1.63 9.09
C LYS A 38 10.27 0.65 8.14
N LYS A 39 11.30 -0.05 8.59
CA LYS A 39 12.00 -1.08 7.81
C LYS A 39 11.09 -2.25 7.48
N ARG A 40 10.35 -2.72 8.46
CA ARG A 40 9.36 -3.78 8.28
C ARG A 40 8.28 -3.36 7.28
N PHE A 41 7.77 -2.15 7.41
CA PHE A 41 6.77 -1.60 6.50
C PHE A 41 7.27 -1.62 5.05
N LEU A 42 8.47 -1.10 4.80
CA LEU A 42 9.04 -1.07 3.46
C LEU A 42 9.20 -2.47 2.89
N ARG A 43 9.70 -3.41 3.68
CA ARG A 43 9.87 -4.80 3.25
C ARG A 43 8.53 -5.45 2.87
N GLU A 44 7.53 -5.34 3.73
CA GLU A 44 6.21 -5.93 3.49
C GLU A 44 5.47 -5.23 2.36
N TYR A 45 5.59 -3.92 2.24
CA TYR A 45 5.01 -3.15 1.16
C TYR A 45 5.60 -3.56 -0.20
N LEU A 46 6.91 -3.72 -0.29
CA LEU A 46 7.58 -4.18 -1.52
C LEU A 46 7.19 -5.62 -1.90
N ASN A 47 6.78 -6.41 -0.92
CA ASN A 47 6.25 -7.76 -1.15
C ASN A 47 4.77 -7.78 -1.53
N GLY A 48 4.14 -6.62 -1.67
CA GLY A 48 2.78 -6.49 -2.15
C GLY A 48 1.71 -6.39 -1.07
N LYS A 49 2.08 -6.29 0.20
CA LYS A 49 1.12 -6.12 1.28
C LYS A 49 0.61 -4.69 1.34
N SER A 50 -0.69 -4.51 1.58
CA SER A 50 -1.29 -3.19 1.64
C SER A 50 -0.83 -2.41 2.87
N PRO A 51 -0.70 -1.08 2.78
CA PRO A 51 -0.34 -0.24 3.93
C PRO A 51 -1.25 -0.44 5.14
N SER A 52 -2.55 -0.47 4.93
CA SER A 52 -3.53 -0.68 6.01
C SER A 52 -3.34 -2.02 6.72
N ALA A 53 -3.03 -3.08 5.98
CA ALA A 53 -2.76 -4.40 6.56
C ALA A 53 -1.47 -4.41 7.38
N ILE A 54 -0.41 -3.76 6.88
CA ILE A 54 0.87 -3.67 7.60
C ILE A 54 0.71 -2.93 8.92
N PHE A 55 0.01 -1.80 8.90
CA PHE A 55 -0.28 -1.02 10.10
C PHE A 55 -1.14 -1.80 11.08
N ARG A 56 -2.20 -2.45 10.59
CA ARG A 56 -3.09 -3.27 11.42
C ARG A 56 -2.33 -4.39 12.14
N ASP A 57 -1.46 -5.09 11.43
CA ASP A 57 -0.67 -6.19 11.98
C ASP A 57 0.35 -5.72 13.03
N ALA A 58 0.73 -4.46 12.98
CA ALA A 58 1.59 -3.82 13.98
C ALA A 58 0.81 -3.26 15.18
N GLY A 59 -0.50 -3.43 15.21
CA GLY A 59 -1.36 -2.88 16.24
C GLY A 59 -1.83 -1.45 15.99
N LEU A 60 -1.73 -0.99 14.74
CA LEU A 60 -2.07 0.37 14.32
C LEU A 60 -3.27 0.38 13.36
N PRO A 61 -4.48 0.03 13.83
CA PRO A 61 -5.63 -0.06 12.95
C PRO A 61 -6.11 1.32 12.45
N ASN A 62 -6.81 1.32 11.32
CA ASN A 62 -7.38 2.53 10.72
C ASN A 62 -8.27 3.33 11.69
N VAL A 63 -8.99 2.65 12.56
CA VAL A 63 -9.90 3.30 13.52
C VAL A 63 -9.16 4.18 14.52
N ILE A 64 -7.91 3.89 14.80
CA ILE A 64 -7.06 4.65 15.73
C ILE A 64 -6.18 5.63 14.97
N VAL A 65 -5.40 5.14 14.03
CA VAL A 65 -4.39 5.95 13.31
C VAL A 65 -5.03 6.87 12.27
N GLY A 66 -6.02 6.37 11.57
CA GLY A 66 -6.68 7.07 10.49
C GLY A 66 -6.02 6.81 9.14
N ARG A 67 -6.86 6.59 8.15
CA ARG A 67 -6.43 6.26 6.77
C ARG A 67 -5.49 7.31 6.18
N LYS A 68 -5.78 8.59 6.38
CA LYS A 68 -4.97 9.68 5.84
C LYS A 68 -3.56 9.70 6.41
N ARG A 69 -3.41 9.40 7.71
CA ARG A 69 -2.09 9.32 8.33
C ARG A 69 -1.28 8.18 7.72
N ILE A 70 -1.91 7.03 7.52
CA ILE A 70 -1.27 5.86 6.89
C ILE A 70 -0.84 6.20 5.46
N GLU A 71 -1.69 6.83 4.68
CA GLU A 71 -1.36 7.27 3.31
C GLU A 71 -0.18 8.23 3.26
N ARG A 72 -0.17 9.23 4.14
CA ARG A 72 0.93 10.20 4.23
C ARG A 72 2.25 9.55 4.64
N CYS A 73 2.21 8.67 5.62
CA CYS A 73 3.40 7.91 6.05
C CYS A 73 3.93 7.05 4.91
N THR A 74 3.06 6.33 4.24
CA THR A 74 3.40 5.49 3.10
C THR A 74 4.10 6.29 2.02
N HIS A 75 3.51 7.39 1.60
CA HIS A 75 4.07 8.25 0.57
C HIS A 75 5.46 8.77 0.97
N ARG A 76 5.59 9.30 2.18
CA ARG A 76 6.85 9.84 2.67
C ARG A 76 7.95 8.79 2.77
N TRP A 77 7.66 7.62 3.34
CA TRP A 77 8.65 6.57 3.53
C TRP A 77 9.11 5.96 2.21
N ILE A 78 8.21 5.77 1.27
CA ILE A 78 8.54 5.28 -0.06
C ILE A 78 9.39 6.28 -0.82
N THR A 79 9.07 7.56 -0.74
CA THR A 79 9.82 8.63 -1.38
C THR A 79 11.26 8.68 -0.84
N VAL A 80 11.43 8.66 0.47
CA VAL A 80 12.75 8.64 1.12
C VAL A 80 13.55 7.41 0.71
N GLU A 81 12.92 6.24 0.65
CA GLU A 81 13.59 5.00 0.26
C GLU A 81 14.04 5.02 -1.20
N ARG A 82 13.21 5.57 -2.09
CA ARG A 82 13.60 5.75 -3.50
C ARG A 82 14.80 6.66 -3.64
N GLU A 83 14.81 7.77 -2.92
CA GLU A 83 15.93 8.72 -2.93
C GLU A 83 17.21 8.06 -2.42
N LYS A 84 17.13 7.29 -1.34
CA LYS A 84 18.26 6.54 -0.82
C LYS A 84 18.81 5.52 -1.83
N ARG A 85 17.93 4.80 -2.49
CA ARG A 85 18.32 3.80 -3.50
C ARG A 85 18.94 4.45 -4.71
N ALA A 86 18.39 5.57 -5.17
CA ALA A 86 18.95 6.35 -6.26
C ALA A 86 20.35 6.87 -5.91
N ALA A 87 20.54 7.40 -4.71
CA ALA A 87 21.83 7.87 -4.23
C ALA A 87 22.86 6.72 -4.13
N ALA A 88 22.44 5.55 -3.63
CA ALA A 88 23.30 4.37 -3.51
C ALA A 88 23.68 3.79 -4.88
N ALA A 89 22.81 3.92 -5.89
CA ALA A 89 23.07 3.48 -7.25
C ALA A 89 23.98 4.45 -8.03
N GLY A 90 24.40 5.55 -7.42
CA GLY A 90 25.24 6.55 -8.08
C GLY A 90 24.51 7.38 -9.14
N VAL A 91 23.19 7.34 -9.14
CA VAL A 91 22.39 8.21 -10.00
C VAL A 91 22.43 9.60 -9.39
N PRO A 92 23.04 10.60 -10.08
CA PRO A 92 23.03 11.95 -9.54
C PRO A 92 21.61 12.45 -9.38
N ALA A 93 21.34 13.13 -8.27
CA ALA A 93 20.07 13.81 -8.09
C ALA A 93 19.81 14.67 -9.33
N PRO A 94 18.64 14.56 -9.97
CA PRO A 94 18.37 15.34 -11.17
C PRO A 94 18.46 16.82 -10.83
N ASP A 95 19.31 17.54 -11.58
CA ASP A 95 19.39 18.98 -11.49
C ASP A 95 18.05 19.56 -11.95
N PRO A 96 17.32 20.28 -11.09
CA PRO A 96 16.00 20.78 -11.45
C PRO A 96 16.02 21.77 -12.64
N ASP A 97 17.19 22.30 -12.99
CA ASP A 97 17.36 23.20 -14.12
C ASP A 97 17.82 22.50 -15.41
N SER A 98 17.94 21.19 -15.39
CA SER A 98 18.34 20.41 -16.56
C SER A 98 17.16 20.09 -17.47
N GLU A 99 17.26 20.44 -18.74
CA GLU A 99 16.26 20.06 -19.76
C GLU A 99 16.07 18.54 -19.85
N ASN A 100 17.06 17.77 -19.44
CA ASN A 100 17.02 16.32 -19.44
C ASN A 100 16.10 15.76 -18.35
N VAL A 101 15.80 16.52 -17.30
CA VAL A 101 14.91 16.11 -16.22
C VAL A 101 13.48 15.94 -16.73
N ASP A 102 13.01 16.86 -17.55
CA ASP A 102 11.66 16.81 -18.12
C ASP A 102 11.50 15.59 -19.04
N MET A 103 12.51 15.30 -19.85
CA MET A 103 12.52 14.09 -20.69
C MET A 103 12.51 12.80 -19.86
N LEU A 104 13.34 12.73 -18.82
CA LEU A 104 13.39 11.58 -17.91
C LEU A 104 12.09 11.40 -17.14
N LEU A 105 11.48 12.48 -16.70
CA LEU A 105 10.18 12.46 -16.02
C LEU A 105 9.07 11.98 -16.97
N ASP A 106 9.09 12.41 -18.23
CA ASP A 106 8.13 11.97 -19.24
C ASP A 106 8.30 10.50 -19.58
N GLU A 107 9.52 10.02 -19.74
CA GLU A 107 9.81 8.61 -19.97
C GLU A 107 9.40 7.74 -18.78
N THR A 108 9.71 8.18 -17.57
CA THR A 108 9.32 7.50 -16.35
C THR A 108 7.80 7.46 -16.21
N ARG A 109 7.12 8.53 -16.53
CA ARG A 109 5.66 8.60 -16.53
C ARG A 109 5.04 7.63 -17.51
N LYS A 110 5.58 7.53 -18.73
CA LYS A 110 5.15 6.54 -19.72
C LYS A 110 5.34 5.11 -19.23
N LEU A 111 6.49 4.81 -18.63
CA LEU A 111 6.76 3.49 -18.07
C LEU A 111 5.79 3.15 -16.93
N VAL A 112 5.50 4.09 -16.06
CA VAL A 112 4.53 3.92 -14.97
C VAL A 112 3.13 3.70 -15.54
N ASP A 113 2.73 4.47 -16.54
CA ASP A 113 1.43 4.33 -17.19
C ASP A 113 1.31 2.98 -17.89
N ASP A 114 2.35 2.53 -18.59
CA ASP A 114 2.38 1.22 -19.25
C ASP A 114 2.30 0.08 -18.24
N LEU A 115 3.03 0.18 -17.13
CA LEU A 115 2.97 -0.80 -16.04
C LEU A 115 1.59 -0.83 -15.38
N SER A 116 1.00 0.32 -15.15
CA SER A 116 -0.35 0.42 -14.58
C SER A 116 -1.39 -0.20 -15.49
N ALA A 117 -1.29 0.04 -16.80
CA ALA A 117 -2.17 -0.56 -17.80
C ALA A 117 -1.99 -2.07 -17.86
N ALA A 118 -0.76 -2.56 -17.79
CA ALA A 118 -0.46 -4.00 -17.76
C ALA A 118 -1.03 -4.67 -16.50
N LEU A 119 -0.89 -4.03 -15.35
CA LEU A 119 -1.46 -4.51 -14.09
C LEU A 119 -2.98 -4.58 -14.13
N LEU A 120 -3.64 -3.57 -14.71
CA LEU A 120 -5.08 -3.58 -14.88
C LEU A 120 -5.56 -4.72 -15.77
N ARG A 121 -4.80 -5.03 -16.83
CA ARG A 121 -5.10 -6.19 -17.70
C ARG A 121 -4.98 -7.51 -16.93
N VAL A 122 -3.92 -7.66 -16.15
CA VAL A 122 -3.69 -8.84 -15.33
C VAL A 122 -4.82 -8.99 -14.30
N GLU A 123 -5.20 -7.92 -13.63
CA GLU A 123 -6.31 -7.92 -12.68
C GLU A 123 -7.63 -8.34 -13.34
N ARG A 124 -7.91 -7.84 -14.54
CA ARG A 124 -9.10 -8.25 -15.31
C ARG A 124 -9.09 -9.74 -15.64
N ILE A 125 -7.95 -10.26 -16.05
CA ILE A 125 -7.80 -11.68 -16.37
C ILE A 125 -8.03 -12.52 -15.12
N ILE A 126 -7.47 -12.12 -14.00
CA ILE A 126 -7.65 -12.80 -12.71
C ILE A 126 -9.13 -12.78 -12.30
N ASP A 127 -9.80 -11.63 -12.43
CA ASP A 127 -11.22 -11.51 -12.11
C ASP A 127 -12.10 -12.37 -13.01
N MET A 128 -11.78 -12.41 -14.31
CA MET A 128 -12.48 -13.31 -15.25
C MET A 128 -12.30 -14.77 -14.88
N LEU A 129 -11.09 -15.19 -14.57
CA LEU A 129 -10.80 -16.57 -14.16
C LEU A 129 -11.50 -16.93 -12.84
N LYS A 130 -11.54 -16.01 -11.89
CA LYS A 130 -12.28 -16.21 -10.64
C LYS A 130 -13.77 -16.36 -10.87
N ARG A 131 -14.35 -15.53 -11.74
CA ARG A 131 -15.78 -15.64 -12.08
C ARG A 131 -16.12 -16.95 -12.75
N GLU A 132 -15.29 -17.41 -13.67
CA GLU A 132 -15.47 -18.69 -14.32
C GLU A 132 -15.38 -19.84 -13.30
N HIS A 133 -14.39 -19.76 -12.42
CA HIS A 133 -14.23 -20.76 -11.36
C HIS A 133 -15.42 -20.78 -10.40
N ASP A 134 -15.92 -19.62 -9.97
CA ASP A 134 -17.08 -19.49 -9.11
C ASP A 134 -18.35 -19.97 -9.81
N GLN A 135 -18.49 -19.72 -11.11
CA GLN A 135 -19.61 -20.21 -11.90
C GLN A 135 -19.58 -21.73 -12.03
N GLU A 136 -18.40 -22.32 -12.22
CA GLU A 136 -18.25 -23.78 -12.23
C GLU A 136 -18.56 -24.40 -10.87
N ALA A 137 -18.10 -23.76 -9.79
CA ALA A 137 -18.38 -24.22 -8.43
C ALA A 137 -19.86 -24.09 -8.05
N ASN A 138 -20.54 -23.08 -8.59
CA ASN A 138 -21.98 -22.86 -8.38
C ASN A 138 -22.86 -23.51 -9.43
N ARG A 139 -22.30 -24.15 -10.44
CA ARG A 139 -23.07 -24.95 -11.36
C ARG A 139 -23.76 -26.02 -10.56
N PRO A 140 -25.11 -26.12 -10.62
CA PRO A 140 -25.79 -27.21 -10.00
C PRO A 140 -25.14 -28.49 -10.52
N GLY A 141 -24.50 -29.19 -9.60
CA GLY A 141 -23.62 -30.31 -9.88
C GLY A 141 -24.26 -31.24 -10.87
N GLY A 142 -23.52 -31.54 -11.90
CA GLY A 142 -24.01 -32.26 -13.06
C GLY A 142 -25.19 -33.11 -12.74
N GLU A 143 -26.35 -32.61 -13.05
CA GLU A 143 -27.50 -33.47 -13.12
C GLU A 143 -27.09 -34.58 -14.06
N MET A 144 -26.63 -35.64 -13.48
CA MET A 144 -26.65 -36.89 -14.21
C MET A 144 -28.09 -37.04 -14.68
N ARG A 145 -28.33 -36.67 -15.92
CA ARG A 145 -29.58 -37.02 -16.53
C ARG A 145 -29.74 -38.50 -16.30
N PRO A 146 -30.82 -38.91 -15.62
CA PRO A 146 -31.04 -40.34 -15.49
C PRO A 146 -31.06 -40.90 -16.89
N HIS A 147 -30.18 -41.83 -17.16
CA HIS A 147 -30.27 -42.58 -18.39
C HIS A 147 -31.69 -43.11 -18.50
N PRO A 148 -32.37 -42.90 -19.63
CA PRO A 148 -33.64 -43.50 -19.82
C PRO A 148 -33.41 -45.00 -19.74
N HIS A 149 -33.88 -45.61 -18.70
CA HIS A 149 -33.97 -47.07 -18.64
C HIS A 149 -35.05 -47.48 -19.62
N GLU A 150 -34.63 -48.15 -20.64
CA GLU A 150 -35.57 -48.91 -21.44
C GLU A 150 -36.27 -49.96 -20.58
#